data_41b3603819cf6b9ecf59d1cc3f9a568f
#
_entry.id   41b3603819cf6b9ecf59d1cc3f9a568f
#
_cell.length_a   1.000
_cell.length_b   1.000
_cell.length_c   1.000
_cell.angle_alpha   90.00
_cell.angle_beta   90.00
_cell.angle_gamma   90.00
#
_symmetry.space_group_name_H-M   'P 1'
#
loop_
_entity.id
_entity.type
_entity.pdbx_description
1 polymer ?
#
loop_
_entity_poly.entity_id
_entity_poly.type
_entity_poly.pdbx_seq_one_letter_code
_entity_poly.pdbx_strand_id
1 'polypeptide(L)'
;QRQMCIRDRHDMHVLVILTDMTSYAEALREVSSSKGEIPSRKGFPGYLYSDLASLYERAGIIKDAKGSVTQVPILTMPNDDITHPIPDLTGYITEGQIVLGRELSLKGVYPPVSILPSLSRLMKDGIGEGFTRADHPELSNQLFAAYSKVEDAKSLASVIGEDELSDMDKKYIKFGRAFEEKFLTQGKNENRTIDDTLNLGWELLGMLPKSELDRVSDKTLEKYYRPVEDEEV
;
A
#
# COMPACT_ATOMS: atom_id res chain seq x y z
N GLN A 1 -0.17 23.65 13.34
CA GLN A 1 0.76 24.79 13.60
C GLN A 1 1.90 24.40 14.54
N ARG A 2 1.63 23.79 15.71
CA ARG A 2 2.69 23.43 16.68
C ARG A 2 3.74 22.46 16.10
N GLN A 3 3.32 21.50 15.31
CA GLN A 3 4.21 20.53 14.64
C GLN A 3 5.13 21.20 13.63
N MET A 4 4.62 22.16 12.87
CA MET A 4 5.41 22.96 11.93
C MET A 4 6.45 23.81 12.69
N CYS A 5 6.09 24.40 13.83
CA CYS A 5 7.05 25.12 14.66
C CYS A 5 8.16 24.20 15.22
N ILE A 6 7.84 22.96 15.59
CA ILE A 6 8.84 21.97 16.04
C ILE A 6 9.79 21.64 14.90
N ARG A 7 9.26 21.35 13.70
CA ARG A 7 10.08 21.13 12.52
C ARG A 7 11.01 22.29 12.23
N ASP A 8 10.48 23.52 12.19
CA ASP A 8 11.20 24.70 11.69
C ASP A 8 12.21 25.26 12.72
N ARG A 9 11.90 25.15 14.04
CA ARG A 9 12.76 25.71 15.10
C ARG A 9 13.74 24.70 15.68
N HIS A 10 13.43 23.41 15.58
CA HIS A 10 14.23 22.36 16.21
C HIS A 10 14.82 21.38 15.21
N ASP A 11 14.62 21.59 13.92
CA ASP A 11 15.10 20.71 12.82
C ASP A 11 14.71 19.24 13.02
N MET A 12 13.54 18.98 13.60
CA MET A 12 13.08 17.64 13.95
C MET A 12 12.21 17.03 12.86
N HIS A 13 12.30 15.72 12.72
CA HIS A 13 11.34 14.93 11.95
C HIS A 13 10.13 14.64 12.82
N VAL A 14 8.95 15.07 12.37
CA VAL A 14 7.69 14.95 13.13
C VAL A 14 6.75 13.99 12.40
N LEU A 15 6.34 12.91 13.08
CA LEU A 15 5.29 12.02 12.63
C LEU A 15 3.96 12.41 13.28
N VAL A 16 2.94 12.65 12.47
CA VAL A 16 1.58 13.00 12.91
C VAL A 16 0.64 11.88 12.50
N ILE A 17 0.04 11.21 13.48
CA ILE A 17 -0.97 10.17 13.25
C ILE A 17 -2.33 10.78 13.57
N LEU A 18 -3.17 10.93 12.52
CA LEU A 18 -4.55 11.40 12.62
C LEU A 18 -5.47 10.19 12.73
N THR A 19 -5.81 9.80 13.94
CA THR A 19 -6.36 8.49 14.28
C THR A 19 -7.77 8.21 13.76
N ASP A 20 -8.57 9.24 13.48
CA ASP A 20 -9.95 9.06 12.99
C ASP A 20 -10.43 10.26 12.16
N MET A 21 -10.12 10.22 10.88
CA MET A 21 -10.58 11.25 9.94
C MET A 21 -12.02 11.03 9.49
N THR A 22 -12.56 9.83 9.69
CA THR A 22 -14.00 9.56 9.44
C THR A 22 -14.85 10.32 10.43
N SER A 23 -14.59 10.20 11.73
CA SER A 23 -15.34 10.96 12.76
C SER A 23 -15.18 12.48 12.58
N TYR A 24 -13.98 12.94 12.18
CA TYR A 24 -13.79 14.36 11.85
C TYR A 24 -14.71 14.82 10.72
N ALA A 25 -14.76 14.09 9.61
CA ALA A 25 -15.60 14.45 8.46
C ALA A 25 -17.10 14.35 8.78
N GLU A 26 -17.52 13.35 9.57
CA GLU A 26 -18.90 13.24 10.03
C GLU A 26 -19.31 14.40 10.95
N ALA A 27 -18.46 14.81 11.88
CA ALA A 27 -18.71 15.99 12.70
C ALA A 27 -18.83 17.27 11.85
N LEU A 28 -18.01 17.40 10.79
CA LEU A 28 -18.09 18.51 9.85
C LEU A 28 -19.42 18.49 9.09
N ARG A 29 -19.92 17.33 8.68
CA ARG A 29 -21.24 17.14 8.06
C ARG A 29 -22.37 17.59 9.00
N GLU A 30 -22.32 17.20 10.27
CA GLU A 30 -23.33 17.59 11.26
C GLU A 30 -23.36 19.12 11.49
N VAL A 31 -22.18 19.72 11.61
CA VAL A 31 -22.06 21.19 11.77
C VAL A 31 -22.60 21.93 10.54
N SER A 32 -22.26 21.49 9.34
CA SER A 32 -22.76 22.06 8.08
C SER A 32 -24.28 21.95 7.99
N SER A 33 -24.83 20.77 8.31
CA SER A 33 -26.27 20.53 8.32
C SER A 33 -26.98 21.43 9.34
N SER A 34 -26.43 21.59 10.55
CA SER A 34 -27.02 22.45 11.58
C SER A 34 -27.03 23.94 11.21
N LYS A 35 -26.13 24.37 10.35
CA LYS A 35 -26.09 25.72 9.78
C LYS A 35 -27.01 25.90 8.58
N GLY A 36 -27.67 24.86 8.11
CA GLY A 36 -28.53 24.89 6.92
C GLY A 36 -27.78 25.08 5.61
N GLU A 37 -26.50 24.70 5.56
CA GLU A 37 -25.70 24.77 4.33
C GLU A 37 -26.19 23.74 3.30
N ILE A 38 -26.06 24.08 2.01
CA ILE A 38 -26.49 23.18 0.93
C ILE A 38 -25.56 21.96 0.90
N PRO A 39 -26.10 20.74 1.07
CA PRO A 39 -25.27 19.54 1.08
C PRO A 39 -24.78 19.20 -0.33
N SER A 40 -23.56 18.63 -0.39
CA SER A 40 -22.97 18.02 -1.56
C SER A 40 -23.13 16.49 -1.51
N ARG A 41 -22.19 15.76 -2.14
CA ARG A 41 -22.18 14.29 -2.24
C ARG A 41 -22.34 13.61 -0.87
N LYS A 42 -23.29 12.68 -0.74
CA LYS A 42 -23.63 11.95 0.50
C LYS A 42 -23.89 12.85 1.74
N GLY A 43 -24.33 14.08 1.53
CA GLY A 43 -24.67 15.01 2.61
C GLY A 43 -23.48 15.75 3.24
N PHE A 44 -22.27 15.56 2.73
CA PHE A 44 -21.09 16.30 3.17
C PHE A 44 -21.11 17.75 2.64
N PRO A 45 -20.47 18.70 3.33
CA PRO A 45 -20.36 20.06 2.84
C PRO A 45 -19.52 20.14 1.56
N GLY A 46 -19.84 21.07 0.66
CA GLY A 46 -19.12 21.26 -0.59
C GLY A 46 -17.63 21.60 -0.41
N TYR A 47 -17.26 22.10 0.75
CA TYR A 47 -15.88 22.46 1.09
C TYR A 47 -15.09 21.35 1.81
N LEU A 48 -15.63 20.11 1.90
CA LEU A 48 -14.94 18.99 2.54
C LEU A 48 -13.53 18.78 1.99
N TYR A 49 -13.36 18.88 0.66
CA TYR A 49 -12.06 18.75 0.03
C TYR A 49 -11.04 19.79 0.54
N SER A 50 -11.40 21.06 0.48
CA SER A 50 -10.51 22.15 0.89
C SER A 50 -10.19 22.11 2.37
N ASP A 51 -11.12 21.65 3.19
CA ASP A 51 -10.94 21.50 4.62
C ASP A 51 -9.93 20.37 4.93
N LEU A 52 -10.09 19.19 4.35
CA LEU A 52 -9.14 18.09 4.45
C LEU A 52 -7.76 18.48 3.88
N ALA A 53 -7.71 19.13 2.71
CA ALA A 53 -6.47 19.58 2.10
C ALA A 53 -5.72 20.57 3.01
N SER A 54 -6.43 21.48 3.67
CA SER A 54 -5.84 22.42 4.62
C SER A 54 -5.11 21.76 5.80
N LEU A 55 -5.50 20.53 6.13
CA LEU A 55 -4.85 19.72 7.15
C LEU A 55 -3.69 18.89 6.57
N TYR A 56 -3.92 18.20 5.45
CA TYR A 56 -2.96 17.21 4.90
C TYR A 56 -1.78 17.86 4.17
N GLU A 57 -1.99 18.97 3.47
CA GLU A 57 -0.93 19.70 2.76
C GLU A 57 0.11 20.37 3.68
N ARG A 58 -0.03 20.20 4.99
CA ARG A 58 0.99 20.62 5.97
C ARG A 58 2.14 19.63 6.10
N ALA A 59 2.00 18.42 5.52
CA ALA A 59 3.09 17.47 5.44
C ALA A 59 4.14 17.95 4.44
N GLY A 60 5.39 17.56 4.68
CA GLY A 60 6.48 17.81 3.75
C GLY A 60 7.75 18.33 4.39
N ILE A 61 8.70 18.65 3.52
CA ILE A 61 10.00 19.22 3.83
C ILE A 61 10.03 20.61 3.18
N ILE A 62 10.44 21.63 3.95
CA ILE A 62 10.68 22.97 3.40
C ILE A 62 12.11 23.00 2.83
N LYS A 63 12.28 23.67 1.69
CA LYS A 63 13.59 23.89 1.11
C LYS A 63 14.54 24.52 2.15
N ASP A 64 15.74 23.99 2.23
CA ASP A 64 16.81 24.42 3.15
C ASP A 64 16.54 24.13 4.66
N ALA A 65 15.42 23.48 5.01
CA ALA A 65 15.17 22.97 6.35
C ALA A 65 15.63 21.51 6.51
N LYS A 66 16.11 21.15 7.70
CA LYS A 66 16.53 19.76 8.00
C LYS A 66 15.39 18.89 8.52
N GLY A 67 14.37 19.49 9.10
CA GLY A 67 13.22 18.78 9.65
C GLY A 67 12.15 18.46 8.62
N SER A 68 11.28 17.51 8.95
CA SER A 68 10.14 17.12 8.11
C SER A 68 8.86 16.95 8.93
N VAL A 69 7.72 17.05 8.26
CA VAL A 69 6.41 16.62 8.80
C VAL A 69 5.87 15.51 7.92
N THR A 70 5.70 14.33 8.51
CA THR A 70 5.01 13.19 7.88
C THR A 70 3.64 13.04 8.54
N GLN A 71 2.59 12.91 7.73
CA GLN A 71 1.23 12.69 8.23
C GLN A 71 0.70 11.35 7.77
N VAL A 72 0.06 10.64 8.70
CA VAL A 72 -0.65 9.38 8.44
C VAL A 72 -2.11 9.58 8.88
N PRO A 73 -2.98 10.03 7.96
CA PRO A 73 -4.41 10.08 8.23
C PRO A 73 -5.00 8.66 8.19
N ILE A 74 -5.70 8.28 9.26
CA ILE A 74 -6.38 7.00 9.39
C ILE A 74 -7.88 7.24 9.28
N LEU A 75 -8.54 6.42 8.48
CA LEU A 75 -9.99 6.51 8.28
C LEU A 75 -10.58 5.10 8.08
N THR A 76 -11.88 5.01 8.24
CA THR A 76 -12.66 3.83 7.89
C THR A 76 -13.39 4.05 6.56
N MET A 77 -13.57 2.98 5.80
CA MET A 77 -14.37 2.99 4.58
C MET A 77 -15.77 2.44 4.89
N PRO A 78 -16.81 3.30 4.97
CA PRO A 78 -18.18 2.82 5.17
C PRO A 78 -18.58 1.82 4.09
N ASN A 79 -19.05 0.63 4.49
CA ASN A 79 -19.38 -0.50 3.61
C ASN A 79 -18.22 -0.98 2.73
N ASP A 80 -16.97 -0.80 3.15
CA ASP A 80 -15.75 -1.07 2.37
C ASP A 80 -15.72 -0.33 1.00
N ASP A 81 -16.47 0.77 0.88
CA ASP A 81 -16.58 1.59 -0.33
C ASP A 81 -15.45 2.62 -0.40
N ILE A 82 -14.41 2.31 -1.15
CA ILE A 82 -13.27 3.22 -1.40
C ILE A 82 -13.71 4.48 -2.16
N THR A 83 -14.86 4.45 -2.85
CA THR A 83 -15.41 5.60 -3.58
C THR A 83 -16.26 6.53 -2.70
N HIS A 84 -16.41 6.22 -1.42
CA HIS A 84 -17.05 7.10 -0.45
C HIS A 84 -16.27 8.43 -0.35
N PRO A 85 -16.94 9.60 -0.19
CA PRO A 85 -16.25 10.90 -0.20
C PRO A 85 -15.04 11.02 0.71
N ILE A 86 -15.06 10.39 1.88
CA ILE A 86 -13.95 10.49 2.84
C ILE A 86 -12.68 9.78 2.32
N PRO A 87 -12.68 8.47 1.99
CA PRO A 87 -11.50 7.80 1.43
C PRO A 87 -11.13 8.34 0.06
N ASP A 88 -12.09 8.65 -0.80
CA ASP A 88 -11.87 9.16 -2.15
C ASP A 88 -11.08 10.49 -2.12
N LEU A 89 -11.56 11.48 -1.37
CA LEU A 89 -10.89 12.78 -1.25
C LEU A 89 -9.56 12.68 -0.51
N THR A 90 -9.48 11.88 0.54
CA THR A 90 -8.22 11.66 1.26
C THR A 90 -7.17 11.02 0.37
N GLY A 91 -7.53 9.99 -0.38
CA GLY A 91 -6.66 9.33 -1.35
C GLY A 91 -6.23 10.25 -2.50
N TYR A 92 -7.06 11.22 -2.87
CA TYR A 92 -6.73 12.21 -3.89
C TYR A 92 -5.72 13.26 -3.39
N ILE A 93 -5.85 13.71 -2.14
CA ILE A 93 -4.99 14.74 -1.54
C ILE A 93 -3.63 14.17 -1.11
N THR A 94 -3.61 12.97 -0.53
CA THR A 94 -2.40 12.35 0.00
C THR A 94 -1.55 11.72 -1.10
N GLU A 95 -0.25 11.52 -0.83
CA GLU A 95 0.71 10.96 -1.81
C GLU A 95 0.70 9.43 -1.90
N GLY A 96 -0.09 8.77 -1.08
CA GLY A 96 -0.26 7.33 -1.12
C GLY A 96 -1.35 6.85 -0.19
N GLN A 97 -1.70 5.58 -0.33
CA GLN A 97 -2.70 4.94 0.52
C GLN A 97 -2.30 3.50 0.83
N ILE A 98 -2.57 3.08 2.05
CA ILE A 98 -2.43 1.70 2.50
C ILE A 98 -3.85 1.22 2.83
N VAL A 99 -4.34 0.26 2.08
CA VAL A 99 -5.68 -0.31 2.23
C VAL A 99 -5.59 -1.63 2.99
N LEU A 100 -6.39 -1.77 4.05
CA LEU A 100 -6.47 -3.01 4.82
C LEU A 100 -7.68 -3.83 4.36
N GLY A 101 -7.44 -5.11 4.06
CA GLY A 101 -8.45 -6.05 3.57
C GLY A 101 -9.03 -6.93 4.67
N ARG A 102 -10.37 -6.99 4.80
CA ARG A 102 -11.03 -7.87 5.77
C ARG A 102 -10.78 -9.34 5.49
N GLU A 103 -10.77 -9.73 4.21
CA GLU A 103 -10.54 -11.11 3.80
C GLU A 103 -9.16 -11.62 4.23
N LEU A 104 -8.12 -10.78 4.08
CA LEU A 104 -6.77 -11.11 4.54
C LEU A 104 -6.72 -11.27 6.06
N SER A 105 -7.42 -10.40 6.79
CA SER A 105 -7.54 -10.52 8.25
C SER A 105 -8.22 -11.81 8.68
N LEU A 106 -9.29 -12.22 7.98
CA LEU A 106 -9.98 -13.49 8.24
C LEU A 106 -9.11 -14.71 7.95
N LYS A 107 -8.20 -14.62 7.00
CA LYS A 107 -7.19 -15.65 6.70
C LYS A 107 -6.01 -15.68 7.69
N GLY A 108 -5.97 -14.75 8.66
CA GLY A 108 -4.88 -14.65 9.63
C GLY A 108 -3.64 -13.91 9.12
N VAL A 109 -3.70 -13.27 7.96
CA VAL A 109 -2.61 -12.41 7.45
C VAL A 109 -2.54 -11.13 8.27
N TYR A 110 -1.38 -10.86 8.85
CA TYR A 110 -1.15 -9.65 9.66
C TYR A 110 0.22 -9.03 9.37
N PRO A 111 0.28 -7.72 9.08
CA PRO A 111 -0.84 -6.80 8.85
C PRO A 111 -1.63 -7.15 7.56
N PRO A 112 -2.97 -6.99 7.56
CA PRO A 112 -3.81 -7.41 6.44
C PRO A 112 -3.80 -6.37 5.30
N VAL A 113 -2.62 -6.07 4.75
CA VAL A 113 -2.47 -5.06 3.69
C VAL A 113 -2.92 -5.61 2.36
N SER A 114 -3.94 -4.99 1.78
CA SER A 114 -4.37 -5.28 0.41
C SER A 114 -3.46 -4.54 -0.58
N ILE A 115 -2.68 -5.29 -1.33
CA ILE A 115 -1.60 -4.76 -2.19
C ILE A 115 -2.15 -3.97 -3.38
N LEU A 116 -3.11 -4.53 -4.12
CA LEU A 116 -3.55 -3.96 -5.40
C LEU A 116 -4.18 -2.56 -5.27
N PRO A 117 -5.04 -2.28 -4.27
CA PRO A 117 -5.57 -0.94 -4.08
C PRO A 117 -4.63 0.00 -3.31
N SER A 118 -3.53 -0.52 -2.76
CA SER A 118 -2.52 0.28 -2.07
C SER A 118 -1.52 0.85 -3.09
N LEU A 119 -1.14 2.10 -2.90
CA LEU A 119 -0.19 2.76 -3.80
C LEU A 119 0.62 3.84 -3.08
N SER A 120 1.78 4.17 -3.65
CA SER A 120 2.57 5.36 -3.31
C SER A 120 2.97 6.07 -4.60
N ARG A 121 2.59 7.35 -4.74
CA ARG A 121 2.94 8.15 -5.92
C ARG A 121 4.40 8.53 -5.95
N LEU A 122 5.00 8.71 -4.76
CA LEU A 122 6.39 9.14 -4.58
C LEU A 122 7.39 7.98 -4.41
N MET A 123 6.94 6.74 -4.46
CA MET A 123 7.83 5.58 -4.25
C MET A 123 9.02 5.60 -5.20
N LYS A 124 8.82 5.98 -6.46
CA LYS A 124 9.88 6.00 -7.48
C LYS A 124 11.05 6.92 -7.11
N ASP A 125 10.77 7.99 -6.37
CA ASP A 125 11.77 8.98 -5.95
C ASP A 125 12.48 8.58 -4.63
N GLY A 126 12.01 7.53 -3.96
CA GLY A 126 12.52 7.07 -2.68
C GLY A 126 13.14 5.66 -2.70
N ILE A 127 13.23 5.00 -3.86
CA ILE A 127 13.78 3.65 -3.99
C ILE A 127 14.84 3.57 -5.10
N GLY A 128 15.70 2.54 -5.02
CA GLY A 128 16.76 2.30 -5.99
C GLY A 128 18.09 2.90 -5.58
N GLU A 129 18.99 3.07 -6.55
CA GLU A 129 20.36 3.50 -6.31
C GLU A 129 20.43 4.84 -5.55
N GLY A 130 21.18 4.86 -4.45
CA GLY A 130 21.29 6.01 -3.56
C GLY A 130 20.30 6.05 -2.38
N PHE A 131 19.22 5.27 -2.42
CA PHE A 131 18.23 5.16 -1.35
C PHE A 131 18.14 3.74 -0.78
N THR A 132 18.00 2.77 -1.68
CA THR A 132 17.90 1.35 -1.35
C THR A 132 18.77 0.54 -2.32
N ARG A 133 18.56 -0.78 -2.39
CA ARG A 133 19.25 -1.63 -3.35
C ARG A 133 18.76 -1.34 -4.80
N ALA A 134 19.68 -1.40 -5.76
CA ALA A 134 19.42 -1.02 -7.15
C ALA A 134 18.30 -1.84 -7.84
N ASP A 135 18.09 -3.09 -7.42
CA ASP A 135 17.04 -3.96 -7.96
C ASP A 135 15.63 -3.69 -7.39
N HIS A 136 15.51 -2.87 -6.34
CA HIS A 136 14.23 -2.61 -5.65
C HIS A 136 13.10 -2.16 -6.60
N PRO A 137 13.29 -1.22 -7.54
CA PRO A 137 12.23 -0.81 -8.46
C PRO A 137 11.73 -1.94 -9.36
N GLU A 138 12.64 -2.74 -9.92
CA GLU A 138 12.29 -3.85 -10.80
C GLU A 138 11.60 -4.97 -10.02
N LEU A 139 12.13 -5.33 -8.84
CA LEU A 139 11.55 -6.33 -7.95
C LEU A 139 10.13 -5.95 -7.51
N SER A 140 9.91 -4.72 -7.06
CA SER A 140 8.59 -4.27 -6.60
C SER A 140 7.55 -4.29 -7.72
N ASN A 141 7.93 -3.85 -8.92
CA ASN A 141 7.06 -3.90 -10.09
C ASN A 141 6.72 -5.34 -10.49
N GLN A 142 7.69 -6.26 -10.40
CA GLN A 142 7.47 -7.67 -10.74
C GLN A 142 6.59 -8.36 -9.69
N LEU A 143 6.82 -8.13 -8.40
CA LEU A 143 5.98 -8.68 -7.33
C LEU A 143 4.53 -8.21 -7.46
N PHE A 144 4.33 -6.92 -7.75
CA PHE A 144 2.99 -6.36 -7.97
C PHE A 144 2.30 -7.01 -9.17
N ALA A 145 3.01 -7.16 -10.30
CA ALA A 145 2.47 -7.81 -11.49
C ALA A 145 2.16 -9.29 -11.24
N ALA A 146 3.04 -10.01 -10.54
CA ALA A 146 2.82 -11.41 -10.18
C ALA A 146 1.59 -11.56 -9.27
N TYR A 147 1.45 -10.70 -8.26
CA TYR A 147 0.29 -10.76 -7.36
C TYR A 147 -1.03 -10.39 -8.08
N SER A 148 -1.00 -9.51 -9.08
CA SER A 148 -2.17 -9.26 -9.93
C SER A 148 -2.61 -10.53 -10.67
N LYS A 149 -1.66 -11.30 -11.24
CA LYS A 149 -1.96 -12.58 -11.88
C LYS A 149 -2.49 -13.64 -10.90
N VAL A 150 -2.08 -13.57 -9.61
CA VAL A 150 -2.65 -14.43 -8.55
C VAL A 150 -4.15 -14.17 -8.39
N GLU A 151 -4.55 -12.90 -8.33
CA GLU A 151 -5.98 -12.56 -8.19
C GLU A 151 -6.80 -12.95 -9.42
N ASP A 152 -6.21 -12.81 -10.62
CA ASP A 152 -6.84 -13.30 -11.86
C ASP A 152 -7.02 -14.84 -11.82
N ALA A 153 -5.98 -15.59 -11.40
CA ALA A 153 -6.05 -17.05 -11.25
C ALA A 153 -7.07 -17.48 -10.18
N LYS A 154 -7.14 -16.79 -9.03
CA LYS A 154 -8.16 -17.04 -7.99
C LYS A 154 -9.56 -16.79 -8.52
N SER A 155 -9.76 -15.71 -9.27
CA SER A 155 -11.04 -15.37 -9.88
C SER A 155 -11.46 -16.46 -10.88
N LEU A 156 -10.54 -16.94 -11.71
CA LEU A 156 -10.79 -18.04 -12.64
C LEU A 156 -11.11 -19.33 -11.91
N ALA A 157 -10.33 -19.68 -10.86
CA ALA A 157 -10.57 -20.85 -10.03
C ALA A 157 -11.97 -20.87 -9.40
N SER A 158 -12.48 -19.71 -9.01
CA SER A 158 -13.82 -19.59 -8.43
C SER A 158 -14.95 -19.95 -9.42
N VAL A 159 -14.67 -19.87 -10.72
CA VAL A 159 -15.65 -20.17 -11.79
C VAL A 159 -15.54 -21.59 -12.31
N ILE A 160 -14.33 -22.07 -12.58
CA ILE A 160 -14.11 -23.38 -13.23
C ILE A 160 -13.60 -24.47 -12.28
N GLY A 161 -13.18 -24.11 -11.07
CA GLY A 161 -12.53 -25.01 -10.12
C GLY A 161 -11.00 -25.01 -10.23
N GLU A 162 -10.29 -25.26 -9.10
CA GLU A 162 -8.82 -25.28 -9.07
C GLU A 162 -8.22 -26.40 -9.94
N ASP A 163 -8.92 -27.54 -10.09
CA ASP A 163 -8.43 -28.69 -10.83
C ASP A 163 -8.31 -28.42 -12.34
N GLU A 164 -9.20 -27.60 -12.89
CA GLU A 164 -9.26 -27.23 -14.31
C GLU A 164 -8.32 -26.07 -14.69
N LEU A 165 -7.59 -25.51 -13.73
CA LEU A 165 -6.64 -24.44 -14.00
C LEU A 165 -5.43 -24.95 -14.80
N SER A 166 -4.84 -24.07 -15.61
CA SER A 166 -3.54 -24.34 -16.24
C SER A 166 -2.44 -24.56 -15.20
N ASP A 167 -1.38 -25.27 -15.55
CA ASP A 167 -0.23 -25.48 -14.66
C ASP A 167 0.39 -24.14 -14.19
N MET A 168 0.33 -23.13 -15.06
CA MET A 168 0.82 -21.80 -14.74
C MET A 168 -0.07 -21.09 -13.70
N ASP A 169 -1.39 -21.15 -13.84
CA ASP A 169 -2.33 -20.58 -12.86
C ASP A 169 -2.20 -21.28 -11.52
N LYS A 170 -2.00 -22.59 -11.50
CA LYS A 170 -1.72 -23.35 -10.27
C LYS A 170 -0.43 -22.86 -9.60
N LYS A 171 0.63 -22.58 -10.39
CA LYS A 171 1.88 -21.98 -9.85
C LYS A 171 1.64 -20.58 -9.28
N TYR A 172 0.84 -19.74 -9.94
CA TYR A 172 0.46 -18.43 -9.40
C TYR A 172 -0.33 -18.53 -8.09
N ILE A 173 -1.23 -19.50 -7.96
CA ILE A 173 -1.97 -19.71 -6.70
C ILE A 173 -1.01 -20.13 -5.57
N LYS A 174 -0.06 -21.05 -5.84
CA LYS A 174 0.98 -21.42 -4.87
C LYS A 174 1.84 -20.22 -4.47
N PHE A 175 2.32 -19.45 -5.46
CA PHE A 175 3.06 -18.22 -5.22
C PHE A 175 2.25 -17.24 -4.35
N GLY A 176 0.96 -17.05 -4.64
CA GLY A 176 0.08 -16.15 -3.89
C GLY A 176 -0.06 -16.56 -2.43
N ARG A 177 -0.22 -17.86 -2.14
CA ARG A 177 -0.26 -18.39 -0.77
C ARG A 177 1.07 -18.12 -0.03
N ALA A 178 2.20 -18.46 -0.65
CA ALA A 178 3.53 -18.20 -0.07
C ALA A 178 3.79 -16.70 0.13
N PHE A 179 3.33 -15.85 -0.79
CA PHE A 179 3.44 -14.41 -0.68
C PHE A 179 2.62 -13.85 0.48
N GLU A 180 1.38 -14.29 0.65
CA GLU A 180 0.52 -13.90 1.78
C GLU A 180 1.11 -14.36 3.11
N GLU A 181 1.62 -15.59 3.19
CA GLU A 181 2.15 -16.20 4.42
C GLU A 181 3.52 -15.68 4.82
N LYS A 182 4.46 -15.57 3.86
CA LYS A 182 5.87 -15.25 4.16
C LYS A 182 6.18 -13.76 3.98
N PHE A 183 5.59 -13.10 2.97
CA PHE A 183 5.92 -11.71 2.64
C PHE A 183 5.02 -10.71 3.37
N LEU A 184 3.70 -10.89 3.31
CA LEU A 184 2.74 -9.98 3.96
C LEU A 184 2.67 -10.22 5.46
N THR A 185 2.57 -11.47 5.89
CA THR A 185 2.47 -11.79 7.31
C THR A 185 3.77 -11.49 8.02
N GLN A 186 3.65 -10.74 9.12
CA GLN A 186 4.77 -10.40 9.99
C GLN A 186 4.42 -10.71 11.44
N GLY A 187 5.38 -11.23 12.18
CA GLY A 187 5.25 -11.45 13.61
C GLY A 187 5.14 -10.12 14.37
N LYS A 188 4.45 -10.14 15.52
CA LYS A 188 4.20 -8.95 16.35
C LYS A 188 5.49 -8.16 16.72
N ASN A 189 6.61 -8.86 16.86
CA ASN A 189 7.91 -8.29 17.22
C ASN A 189 8.93 -8.37 16.08
N GLU A 190 8.48 -8.70 14.88
CA GLU A 190 9.34 -8.78 13.71
C GLU A 190 9.74 -7.37 13.25
N ASN A 191 11.03 -7.19 12.99
CA ASN A 191 11.58 -5.95 12.45
C ASN A 191 12.47 -6.29 11.27
N ARG A 192 11.83 -6.53 10.12
CA ARG A 192 12.49 -6.91 8.88
C ARG A 192 13.18 -5.72 8.26
N THR A 193 14.45 -5.87 7.91
CA THR A 193 15.18 -4.84 7.17
C THR A 193 14.69 -4.76 5.72
N ILE A 194 15.04 -3.67 5.04
CA ILE A 194 14.70 -3.54 3.61
C ILE A 194 15.42 -4.61 2.78
N ASP A 195 16.66 -4.94 3.11
CA ASP A 195 17.41 -5.99 2.39
C ASP A 195 16.82 -7.38 2.61
N ASP A 196 16.40 -7.71 3.83
CA ASP A 196 15.68 -8.96 4.12
C ASP A 196 14.38 -9.04 3.31
N THR A 197 13.64 -7.94 3.23
CA THR A 197 12.40 -7.86 2.46
C THR A 197 12.66 -8.08 0.96
N LEU A 198 13.71 -7.44 0.41
CA LEU A 198 14.06 -7.60 -1.00
C LEU A 198 14.56 -9.03 -1.30
N ASN A 199 15.33 -9.63 -0.40
CA ASN A 199 15.79 -11.01 -0.56
C ASN A 199 14.61 -11.99 -0.54
N LEU A 200 13.68 -11.82 0.41
CA LEU A 200 12.46 -12.62 0.47
C LEU A 200 11.60 -12.47 -0.80
N GLY A 201 11.53 -11.25 -1.34
CA GLY A 201 10.85 -11.01 -2.62
C GLY A 201 11.46 -11.82 -3.77
N TRP A 202 12.80 -11.90 -3.85
CA TRP A 202 13.50 -12.73 -4.85
C TRP A 202 13.31 -14.23 -4.63
N GLU A 203 13.34 -14.68 -3.37
CA GLU A 203 13.03 -16.08 -3.02
C GLU A 203 11.65 -16.48 -3.55
N LEU A 204 10.64 -15.66 -3.31
CA LEU A 204 9.28 -15.91 -3.79
C LEU A 204 9.18 -15.88 -5.31
N LEU A 205 9.81 -14.92 -5.99
CA LEU A 205 9.84 -14.90 -7.46
C LEU A 205 10.55 -16.11 -8.06
N GLY A 206 11.44 -16.77 -7.31
CA GLY A 206 12.06 -18.02 -7.70
C GLY A 206 11.08 -19.18 -7.89
N MET A 207 9.87 -19.10 -7.32
CA MET A 207 8.78 -20.07 -7.54
C MET A 207 8.14 -19.96 -8.93
N LEU A 208 8.33 -18.84 -9.62
CA LEU A 208 7.82 -18.59 -10.97
C LEU A 208 8.92 -18.81 -12.01
N PRO A 209 8.60 -19.32 -13.20
CA PRO A 209 9.61 -19.50 -14.23
C PRO A 209 10.14 -18.15 -14.74
N LYS A 210 11.40 -18.11 -15.16
CA LYS A 210 12.06 -16.89 -15.68
C LYS A 210 11.27 -16.18 -16.78
N SER A 211 10.55 -16.93 -17.61
CA SER A 211 9.70 -16.41 -18.70
C SER A 211 8.56 -15.51 -18.22
N GLU A 212 8.14 -15.62 -16.96
CA GLU A 212 7.07 -14.80 -16.35
C GLU A 212 7.57 -13.50 -15.73
N LEU A 213 8.89 -13.31 -15.65
CA LEU A 213 9.53 -12.16 -15.00
C LEU A 213 9.86 -11.05 -16.02
N ASP A 214 8.82 -10.57 -16.72
CA ASP A 214 8.92 -9.62 -17.83
C ASP A 214 9.19 -8.16 -17.38
N ARG A 215 9.07 -7.87 -16.10
CA ARG A 215 9.32 -6.53 -15.50
C ARG A 215 10.75 -6.36 -14.98
N VAL A 216 11.59 -7.37 -15.15
CA VAL A 216 12.96 -7.39 -14.64
C VAL A 216 13.93 -7.51 -15.81
N SER A 217 15.00 -6.71 -15.78
CA SER A 217 16.07 -6.78 -16.78
C SER A 217 16.89 -8.08 -16.67
N ASP A 218 17.41 -8.58 -17.78
CA ASP A 218 18.24 -9.78 -17.80
C ASP A 218 19.43 -9.68 -16.84
N LYS A 219 20.06 -8.50 -16.76
CA LYS A 219 21.20 -8.24 -15.85
C LYS A 219 20.79 -8.43 -14.37
N THR A 220 19.62 -7.99 -14.00
CA THR A 220 19.08 -8.13 -12.64
C THR A 220 18.70 -9.58 -12.37
N LEU A 221 18.10 -10.27 -13.35
CA LEU A 221 17.77 -11.69 -13.24
C LEU A 221 19.01 -12.55 -13.06
N GLU A 222 20.08 -12.35 -13.83
CA GLU A 222 21.33 -13.09 -13.66
C GLU A 222 21.92 -12.97 -12.26
N LYS A 223 21.77 -11.79 -11.65
CA LYS A 223 22.33 -11.50 -10.32
C LYS A 223 21.48 -12.06 -9.19
N TYR A 224 20.17 -11.93 -9.23
CA TYR A 224 19.32 -12.15 -8.07
C TYR A 224 18.35 -13.34 -8.22
N TYR A 225 17.92 -13.68 -9.45
CA TYR A 225 16.98 -14.76 -9.64
C TYR A 225 17.62 -16.13 -9.38
N ARG A 226 16.95 -16.93 -8.55
CA ARG A 226 17.30 -18.33 -8.29
C ARG A 226 16.01 -19.14 -8.35
N PRO A 227 15.89 -20.08 -9.32
CA PRO A 227 14.70 -20.93 -9.39
C PRO A 227 14.62 -21.83 -8.16
N VAL A 228 13.44 -21.94 -7.59
CA VAL A 228 13.14 -22.92 -6.54
C VAL A 228 12.61 -24.18 -7.24
N GLU A 229 13.21 -25.33 -6.96
CA GLU A 229 12.74 -26.60 -7.48
C GLU A 229 11.42 -26.99 -6.82
N ASP A 230 10.48 -27.58 -7.58
CA ASP A 230 9.09 -27.85 -7.16
C ASP A 230 8.95 -28.84 -5.97
N GLU A 231 10.06 -29.36 -5.40
CA GLU A 231 10.05 -30.38 -4.33
C GLU A 231 10.14 -29.84 -2.90
N GLU A 232 10.34 -28.53 -2.70
CA GLU A 232 10.58 -27.95 -1.36
C GLU A 232 9.47 -27.03 -0.82
N VAL A 233 8.23 -27.06 -1.41
CA VAL A 233 7.13 -26.17 -0.96
C VAL A 233 5.89 -26.96 -0.60
#